data_20bdf4f4ff08b98cf7d93472938ed3a6
#
_entry.id   20bdf4f4ff08b98cf7d93472938ed3a6
#
_cell.length_a   1.000
_cell.length_b   1.000
_cell.length_c   1.000
_cell.angle_alpha   90.00
_cell.angle_beta   90.00
_cell.angle_gamma   90.00
#
_symmetry.space_group_name_H-M   'P 1'
#
loop_
_entity.id
_entity.type
_entity.pdbx_description
1 polymer ?
#
loop_
_entity_poly.entity_id
_entity_poly.type
_entity_poly.pdbx_seq_one_letter_code
_entity_poly.pdbx_strand_id
1 'polypeptide(L)'
;CEIYPDNPVLLVDTYNTLKSGVPDAIRAFNDVLKPRGLTKCGIRLDSGDMAYLTRQARQMLDEAGWTECKITVSNSLDEIIIQDLLIQGAQIDAFGVGERLITARSEPVFGGVYKLVAYEDDEGNVVPKIKLSENVSKITTPQYKRVYRLFGNETGKAIGDWLCTYDEDVKSNCNPDGSLTIFDPDATWKKKTINNFTAKELQKPIFVGGRLVYDMPSL
;
A
#
# COMPACT_ATOMS: atom_id res chain seq x y z
N CYS A 1 5.80 -10.42 33.84
CA CYS A 1 4.54 -10.06 34.52
C CYS A 1 4.75 -9.18 35.76
N GLU A 2 5.68 -9.50 36.66
CA GLU A 2 5.88 -8.70 37.89
C GLU A 2 6.28 -7.24 37.66
N ILE A 3 7.16 -7.01 36.66
CA ILE A 3 7.70 -5.69 36.32
C ILE A 3 6.68 -4.83 35.55
N TYR A 4 5.93 -5.46 34.65
CA TYR A 4 4.91 -4.82 33.80
C TYR A 4 3.59 -5.59 33.89
N PRO A 5 2.79 -5.40 34.93
CA PRO A 5 1.60 -6.23 35.17
C PRO A 5 0.38 -5.81 34.37
N ASP A 6 0.30 -4.57 33.88
CA ASP A 6 -0.95 -4.02 33.31
C ASP A 6 -1.35 -4.64 31.96
N ASN A 7 -0.39 -5.09 31.17
CA ASN A 7 -0.62 -5.78 29.90
C ASN A 7 0.64 -6.50 29.41
N PRO A 8 1.12 -7.53 30.12
CA PRO A 8 2.31 -8.27 29.73
C PRO A 8 2.06 -9.08 28.46
N VAL A 9 3.02 -9.08 27.52
CA VAL A 9 3.04 -9.93 26.35
C VAL A 9 4.28 -10.83 26.44
N LEU A 10 4.09 -12.14 26.51
CA LEU A 10 5.15 -13.12 26.69
C LEU A 10 5.48 -13.84 25.39
N LEU A 11 6.75 -13.84 24.99
CA LEU A 11 7.24 -14.64 23.87
C LEU A 11 7.31 -16.13 24.28
N VAL A 12 6.63 -17.00 23.55
CA VAL A 12 6.38 -18.39 23.98
C VAL A 12 7.03 -19.46 23.11
N ASP A 13 7.75 -19.07 22.07
CA ASP A 13 8.27 -20.02 21.07
C ASP A 13 9.80 -20.19 21.09
N THR A 14 10.47 -19.73 22.15
CA THR A 14 11.93 -19.84 22.27
C THR A 14 12.42 -21.29 22.22
N TYR A 15 11.74 -22.21 22.90
CA TYR A 15 12.12 -23.65 22.99
C TYR A 15 11.04 -24.55 22.39
N ASN A 16 9.90 -24.64 23.04
CA ASN A 16 8.76 -25.41 22.56
C ASN A 16 7.46 -24.70 22.96
N THR A 17 6.76 -24.20 21.97
CA THR A 17 5.56 -23.38 22.16
C THR A 17 4.50 -24.09 23.01
N LEU A 18 4.13 -25.32 22.65
CA LEU A 18 3.00 -26.02 23.28
C LEU A 18 3.37 -26.82 24.53
N LYS A 19 4.62 -27.30 24.63
CA LYS A 19 5.04 -28.11 25.78
C LYS A 19 5.59 -27.28 26.94
N SER A 20 6.13 -26.11 26.67
CA SER A 20 6.72 -25.23 27.69
C SER A 20 6.22 -23.78 27.61
N GLY A 21 6.32 -23.12 26.47
CA GLY A 21 6.08 -21.68 26.35
C GLY A 21 4.68 -21.24 26.78
N VAL A 22 3.63 -21.80 26.20
CA VAL A 22 2.23 -21.47 26.57
C VAL A 22 1.90 -21.93 27.98
N PRO A 23 2.27 -23.17 28.45
CA PRO A 23 2.09 -23.57 29.84
C PRO A 23 2.79 -22.64 30.84
N ASP A 24 4.02 -22.23 30.57
CA ASP A 24 4.76 -21.31 31.44
C ASP A 24 4.16 -19.91 31.46
N ALA A 25 3.65 -19.42 30.32
CA ALA A 25 2.88 -18.17 30.26
C ALA A 25 1.61 -18.23 31.12
N ILE A 26 0.82 -19.31 30.99
CA ILE A 26 -0.38 -19.55 31.79
C ILE A 26 -0.04 -19.59 33.28
N ARG A 27 1.05 -20.29 33.68
CA ARG A 27 1.52 -20.31 35.05
C ARG A 27 1.87 -18.90 35.53
N ALA A 28 2.64 -18.12 34.77
CA ALA A 28 2.98 -16.76 35.12
C ALA A 28 1.75 -15.84 35.26
N PHE A 29 0.75 -16.01 34.41
CA PHE A 29 -0.50 -15.27 34.53
C PHE A 29 -1.29 -15.66 35.80
N ASN A 30 -1.35 -16.94 36.10
CA ASN A 30 -2.02 -17.44 37.31
C ASN A 30 -1.32 -16.97 38.59
N ASP A 31 0.00 -16.98 38.62
CA ASP A 31 0.79 -16.65 39.82
C ASP A 31 0.88 -15.13 40.06
N VAL A 32 0.89 -14.31 38.99
CA VAL A 32 1.17 -12.88 39.10
C VAL A 32 -0.05 -12.01 38.84
N LEU A 33 -0.83 -12.29 37.77
CA LEU A 33 -1.94 -11.43 37.37
C LEU A 33 -3.24 -11.75 38.10
N LYS A 34 -3.58 -13.02 38.20
CA LYS A 34 -4.83 -13.48 38.81
C LYS A 34 -5.00 -13.02 40.26
N PRO A 35 -3.98 -13.12 41.14
CA PRO A 35 -4.06 -12.60 42.53
C PRO A 35 -4.27 -11.07 42.61
N ARG A 36 -3.88 -10.35 41.54
CA ARG A 36 -4.00 -8.88 41.46
C ARG A 36 -5.34 -8.45 40.79
N GLY A 37 -6.16 -9.38 40.37
CA GLY A 37 -7.42 -9.11 39.64
C GLY A 37 -7.18 -8.55 38.24
N LEU A 38 -5.99 -8.80 37.64
CA LEU A 38 -5.62 -8.33 36.31
C LEU A 38 -5.94 -9.43 35.28
N THR A 39 -6.57 -9.05 34.17
CA THR A 39 -7.00 -9.97 33.12
C THR A 39 -6.38 -9.70 31.76
N LYS A 40 -5.80 -8.49 31.57
CA LYS A 40 -5.17 -8.10 30.32
C LYS A 40 -3.79 -8.75 30.21
N CYS A 41 -3.61 -9.59 29.22
CA CYS A 41 -2.33 -10.24 28.93
C CYS A 41 -2.28 -10.65 27.45
N GLY A 42 -1.10 -11.05 26.99
CA GLY A 42 -0.90 -11.56 25.65
C GLY A 42 0.26 -12.55 25.59
N ILE A 43 0.27 -13.34 24.52
CA ILE A 43 1.41 -14.13 24.10
C ILE A 43 1.84 -13.70 22.69
N ARG A 44 3.12 -13.91 22.38
CA ARG A 44 3.67 -13.67 21.05
C ARG A 44 4.33 -14.95 20.52
N LEU A 45 4.05 -15.24 19.25
CA LEU A 45 4.68 -16.28 18.46
C LEU A 45 5.46 -15.63 17.31
N ASP A 46 6.69 -16.06 17.09
CA ASP A 46 7.60 -15.52 16.08
C ASP A 46 8.19 -16.63 15.17
N SER A 47 7.84 -17.91 15.42
CA SER A 47 8.36 -19.06 14.68
C SER A 47 7.38 -20.23 14.62
N GLY A 48 7.61 -21.15 13.65
CA GLY A 48 6.85 -22.37 13.47
C GLY A 48 5.60 -22.22 12.59
N ASP A 49 4.74 -23.22 12.60
CA ASP A 49 3.45 -23.20 11.91
C ASP A 49 2.45 -22.34 12.70
N MET A 50 2.36 -21.06 12.32
CA MET A 50 1.56 -20.07 13.03
C MET A 50 0.07 -20.43 13.04
N ALA A 51 -0.47 -20.99 11.96
CA ALA A 51 -1.88 -21.35 11.91
C ALA A 51 -2.21 -22.48 12.88
N TYR A 52 -1.37 -23.50 12.93
CA TYR A 52 -1.53 -24.59 13.87
C TYR A 52 -1.29 -24.16 15.32
N LEU A 53 -0.15 -23.48 15.56
CA LEU A 53 0.28 -23.12 16.91
C LEU A 53 -0.69 -22.13 17.57
N THR A 54 -1.23 -21.16 16.83
CA THR A 54 -2.19 -20.19 17.39
C THR A 54 -3.52 -20.84 17.77
N ARG A 55 -4.01 -21.80 16.99
CA ARG A 55 -5.21 -22.56 17.36
C ARG A 55 -5.02 -23.38 18.63
N GLN A 56 -3.88 -24.07 18.75
CA GLN A 56 -3.56 -24.85 19.94
C GLN A 56 -3.34 -23.95 21.17
N ALA A 57 -2.61 -22.86 21.00
CA ALA A 57 -2.39 -21.90 22.08
C ALA A 57 -3.69 -21.26 22.55
N ARG A 58 -4.62 -20.91 21.64
CA ARG A 58 -5.93 -20.38 21.99
C ARG A 58 -6.73 -21.38 22.82
N GLN A 59 -6.76 -22.64 22.40
CA GLN A 59 -7.44 -23.69 23.16
C GLN A 59 -6.86 -23.83 24.58
N MET A 60 -5.55 -23.87 24.72
CA MET A 60 -4.87 -23.99 26.03
C MET A 60 -5.17 -22.80 26.95
N LEU A 61 -5.17 -21.58 26.39
CA LEU A 61 -5.48 -20.35 27.12
C LEU A 61 -6.93 -20.36 27.58
N ASP A 62 -7.88 -20.76 26.73
CA ASP A 62 -9.30 -20.83 27.06
C ASP A 62 -9.58 -21.86 28.14
N GLU A 63 -9.00 -23.07 28.03
CA GLU A 63 -9.10 -24.12 29.05
C GLU A 63 -8.55 -23.68 30.41
N ALA A 64 -7.52 -22.81 30.41
CA ALA A 64 -6.96 -22.22 31.62
C ALA A 64 -7.74 -21.00 32.16
N GLY A 65 -8.81 -20.57 31.46
CA GLY A 65 -9.63 -19.43 31.84
C GLY A 65 -9.11 -18.07 31.39
N TRP A 66 -8.11 -18.03 30.50
CA TRP A 66 -7.52 -16.80 29.93
C TRP A 66 -8.12 -16.48 28.55
N THR A 67 -9.45 -16.43 28.45
CA THR A 67 -10.19 -16.23 27.20
C THR A 67 -9.92 -14.88 26.52
N GLU A 68 -9.57 -13.85 27.31
CA GLU A 68 -9.27 -12.50 26.82
C GLU A 68 -7.79 -12.29 26.49
N CYS A 69 -6.93 -13.30 26.72
CA CYS A 69 -5.53 -13.23 26.40
C CYS A 69 -5.31 -13.06 24.89
N LYS A 70 -4.53 -12.05 24.49
CA LYS A 70 -4.29 -11.72 23.10
C LYS A 70 -3.14 -12.54 22.50
N ILE A 71 -3.32 -13.00 21.28
CA ILE A 71 -2.29 -13.73 20.52
C ILE A 71 -1.73 -12.82 19.45
N THR A 72 -0.45 -12.49 19.56
CA THR A 72 0.28 -11.69 18.57
C THR A 72 1.21 -12.61 17.78
N VAL A 73 1.24 -12.46 16.47
CA VAL A 73 2.15 -13.17 15.57
C VAL A 73 3.07 -12.20 14.85
N SER A 74 4.31 -12.55 14.69
CA SER A 74 5.32 -11.77 13.96
C SER A 74 6.26 -12.70 13.19
N ASN A 75 7.29 -12.14 12.57
CA ASN A 75 8.25 -12.79 11.70
C ASN A 75 7.85 -12.84 10.22
N SER A 76 8.52 -12.01 9.44
CA SER A 76 8.48 -11.97 7.95
C SER A 76 7.06 -11.94 7.37
N LEU A 77 6.14 -11.26 8.07
CA LEU A 77 4.76 -11.13 7.64
C LEU A 77 4.61 -10.09 6.53
N ASP A 78 3.74 -10.42 5.58
CA ASP A 78 3.22 -9.52 4.55
C ASP A 78 1.72 -9.78 4.35
N GLU A 79 1.11 -9.03 3.45
CA GLU A 79 -0.32 -9.12 3.16
C GLU A 79 -0.75 -10.51 2.69
N ILE A 80 0.09 -11.21 1.94
CA ILE A 80 -0.20 -12.55 1.40
C ILE A 80 -0.17 -13.58 2.53
N ILE A 81 0.89 -13.57 3.34
CA ILE A 81 1.02 -14.50 4.48
C ILE A 81 -0.09 -14.26 5.51
N ILE A 82 -0.44 -13.01 5.79
CA ILE A 82 -1.54 -12.68 6.69
C ILE A 82 -2.85 -13.25 6.16
N GLN A 83 -3.12 -13.06 4.87
CA GLN A 83 -4.31 -13.61 4.23
C GLN A 83 -4.35 -15.15 4.34
N ASP A 84 -3.24 -15.81 4.05
CA ASP A 84 -3.13 -17.27 4.12
C ASP A 84 -3.36 -17.80 5.56
N LEU A 85 -2.80 -17.14 6.56
CA LEU A 85 -3.00 -17.49 7.97
C LEU A 85 -4.47 -17.39 8.38
N LEU A 86 -5.15 -16.32 7.95
CA LEU A 86 -6.58 -16.12 8.22
C LEU A 86 -7.43 -17.18 7.53
N ILE A 87 -7.15 -17.51 6.27
CA ILE A 87 -7.83 -18.58 5.52
C ILE A 87 -7.67 -19.94 6.22
N GLN A 88 -6.48 -20.21 6.78
CA GLN A 88 -6.22 -21.44 7.54
C GLN A 88 -6.86 -21.45 8.95
N GLY A 89 -7.60 -20.40 9.31
CA GLY A 89 -8.29 -20.31 10.59
C GLY A 89 -7.37 -20.05 11.78
N ALA A 90 -6.24 -19.39 11.56
CA ALA A 90 -5.34 -18.98 12.65
C ALA A 90 -6.08 -18.08 13.65
N GLN A 91 -5.82 -18.28 14.94
CA GLN A 91 -6.43 -17.50 16.03
C GLN A 91 -5.48 -16.39 16.43
N ILE A 92 -5.52 -15.27 15.73
CA ILE A 92 -4.58 -14.15 15.87
C ILE A 92 -5.35 -12.87 16.14
N ASP A 93 -4.95 -12.13 17.16
CA ASP A 93 -5.51 -10.83 17.51
C ASP A 93 -4.70 -9.66 16.95
N ALA A 94 -3.38 -9.84 16.76
CA ALA A 94 -2.49 -8.78 16.27
C ALA A 94 -1.33 -9.35 15.45
N PHE A 95 -0.89 -8.57 14.48
CA PHE A 95 0.24 -8.89 13.60
C PHE A 95 1.38 -7.88 13.80
N GLY A 96 2.58 -8.39 14.06
CA GLY A 96 3.82 -7.60 14.06
C GLY A 96 4.44 -7.61 12.67
N VAL A 97 4.13 -6.63 11.84
CA VAL A 97 4.67 -6.49 10.48
C VAL A 97 5.83 -5.49 10.50
N GLY A 98 7.01 -5.92 10.08
CA GLY A 98 8.23 -5.12 10.17
C GLY A 98 9.02 -5.11 8.86
N GLU A 99 10.01 -6.00 8.73
CA GLU A 99 10.98 -6.01 7.64
C GLU A 99 10.36 -5.90 6.24
N ARG A 100 9.36 -6.73 5.94
CA ARG A 100 8.77 -6.76 4.60
C ARG A 100 8.00 -5.49 4.25
N LEU A 101 7.40 -4.83 5.26
CA LEU A 101 6.73 -3.56 5.08
C LEU A 101 7.74 -2.42 4.88
N ILE A 102 8.74 -2.32 5.76
CA ILE A 102 9.69 -1.20 5.74
C ILE A 102 10.64 -1.24 4.53
N THR A 103 10.93 -2.43 4.02
CA THR A 103 11.74 -2.61 2.81
C THR A 103 10.91 -2.58 1.52
N ALA A 104 9.58 -2.48 1.62
CA ALA A 104 8.66 -2.62 0.47
C ALA A 104 9.03 -3.86 -0.38
N ARG A 105 9.16 -5.03 0.24
CA ARG A 105 9.80 -6.21 -0.33
C ARG A 105 9.27 -6.63 -1.70
N SER A 106 7.99 -6.45 -1.97
CA SER A 106 7.38 -6.76 -3.27
C SER A 106 7.83 -5.82 -4.37
N GLU A 107 8.04 -4.54 -4.03
CA GLU A 107 8.41 -3.46 -4.96
C GLU A 107 9.44 -2.52 -4.29
N PRO A 108 10.68 -2.99 -4.05
CA PRO A 108 11.66 -2.27 -3.22
C PRO A 108 12.27 -1.05 -3.92
N VAL A 109 12.03 -0.91 -5.24
CA VAL A 109 12.59 0.16 -6.06
C VAL A 109 11.54 0.75 -6.99
N PHE A 110 11.43 2.07 -7.00
CA PHE A 110 10.70 2.76 -8.05
C PHE A 110 11.56 2.78 -9.33
N GLY A 111 11.20 1.95 -10.31
CA GLY A 111 11.89 1.90 -11.59
C GLY A 111 11.66 3.17 -12.40
N GLY A 112 12.74 3.88 -12.74
CA GLY A 112 12.70 5.02 -13.65
C GLY A 112 13.01 4.60 -15.08
N VAL A 113 12.24 5.12 -16.04
CA VAL A 113 12.48 4.91 -17.48
C VAL A 113 12.44 6.24 -18.19
N TYR A 114 13.45 6.47 -19.05
CA TYR A 114 13.49 7.61 -19.95
C TYR A 114 13.35 7.15 -21.40
N LYS A 115 12.46 7.78 -22.15
CA LYS A 115 12.26 7.49 -23.57
C LYS A 115 11.97 8.79 -24.33
N LEU A 116 12.65 8.99 -25.47
CA LEU A 116 12.38 10.09 -26.35
C LEU A 116 11.00 9.91 -27.00
N VAL A 117 10.15 10.92 -26.90
CA VAL A 117 8.81 10.92 -27.48
C VAL A 117 8.63 12.02 -28.54
N ALA A 118 9.46 13.04 -28.53
CA ALA A 118 9.52 14.10 -29.55
C ALA A 118 10.83 14.85 -29.44
N TYR A 119 11.20 15.61 -30.47
CA TYR A 119 12.21 16.65 -30.44
C TYR A 119 11.73 17.87 -31.23
N GLU A 120 12.29 19.02 -30.97
CA GLU A 120 12.06 20.24 -31.75
C GLU A 120 13.14 20.33 -32.83
N ASP A 121 12.73 20.55 -34.08
CA ASP A 121 13.66 20.75 -35.19
C ASP A 121 14.19 22.19 -35.24
N ASP A 122 15.10 22.48 -36.18
CA ASP A 122 15.74 23.80 -36.33
C ASP A 122 14.71 24.88 -36.72
N GLU A 123 13.54 24.53 -37.20
CA GLU A 123 12.42 25.39 -37.57
C GLU A 123 11.43 25.63 -36.44
N GLY A 124 11.63 24.95 -35.28
CA GLY A 124 10.75 25.02 -34.11
C GLY A 124 9.52 24.11 -34.17
N ASN A 125 9.48 23.15 -35.11
CA ASN A 125 8.39 22.21 -35.19
C ASN A 125 8.63 21.02 -34.24
N VAL A 126 7.60 20.57 -33.54
CA VAL A 126 7.67 19.37 -32.70
C VAL A 126 7.55 18.12 -33.55
N VAL A 127 8.61 17.36 -33.69
CA VAL A 127 8.68 16.12 -34.45
C VAL A 127 8.47 14.92 -33.53
N PRO A 128 7.34 14.20 -33.65
CA PRO A 128 7.06 13.06 -32.79
C PRO A 128 8.03 11.89 -33.05
N LYS A 129 8.38 11.18 -31.97
CA LYS A 129 9.20 9.96 -32.01
C LYS A 129 8.57 8.85 -31.21
N ILE A 130 8.82 7.64 -31.67
CA ILE A 130 8.35 6.42 -31.02
C ILE A 130 9.51 5.43 -30.90
N LYS A 131 9.58 4.74 -29.79
CA LYS A 131 10.47 3.59 -29.64
C LYS A 131 9.78 2.35 -30.17
N LEU A 132 10.33 1.75 -31.22
CA LEU A 132 9.89 0.43 -31.71
C LEU A 132 10.37 -0.65 -30.73
N SER A 133 9.51 -1.59 -30.43
CA SER A 133 9.81 -2.73 -29.56
C SER A 133 8.87 -3.91 -29.92
N GLU A 134 9.40 -5.12 -29.85
CA GLU A 134 8.58 -6.34 -29.97
C GLU A 134 7.56 -6.44 -28.81
N ASN A 135 7.90 -5.92 -27.64
CA ASN A 135 6.96 -5.83 -26.53
C ASN A 135 6.15 -4.53 -26.64
N VAL A 136 4.86 -4.68 -26.97
CA VAL A 136 3.91 -3.58 -27.14
C VAL A 136 3.84 -2.66 -25.92
N SER A 137 3.95 -3.21 -24.70
CA SER A 137 3.95 -2.41 -23.46
C SER A 137 5.16 -1.46 -23.33
N LYS A 138 6.21 -1.66 -24.15
CA LYS A 138 7.40 -0.80 -24.19
C LYS A 138 7.34 0.27 -25.28
N ILE A 139 6.31 0.23 -26.13
CA ILE A 139 6.09 1.22 -27.16
C ILE A 139 5.55 2.48 -26.49
N THR A 140 6.22 3.61 -26.73
CA THR A 140 5.80 4.89 -26.12
C THR A 140 4.71 5.55 -26.96
N THR A 141 3.77 6.23 -26.32
CA THR A 141 2.89 7.18 -27.00
C THR A 141 3.74 8.38 -27.45
N PRO A 142 3.79 8.69 -28.77
CA PRO A 142 4.63 9.78 -29.30
C PRO A 142 4.07 11.13 -28.90
N GLN A 143 4.82 12.19 -29.22
CA GLN A 143 4.49 13.59 -29.01
C GLN A 143 4.76 14.10 -27.59
N TYR A 144 4.99 15.40 -27.47
CA TYR A 144 5.09 16.09 -26.19
C TYR A 144 3.70 16.27 -25.58
N LYS A 145 3.50 15.83 -24.33
CA LYS A 145 2.17 15.67 -23.72
C LYS A 145 2.04 16.36 -22.37
N ARG A 146 0.79 16.68 -22.02
CA ARG A 146 0.35 17.11 -20.69
C ARG A 146 -0.61 16.11 -20.09
N VAL A 147 -0.64 16.04 -18.77
CA VAL A 147 -1.57 15.21 -18.01
C VAL A 147 -2.38 16.10 -17.07
N TYR A 148 -3.69 16.05 -17.19
CA TYR A 148 -4.62 16.76 -16.32
C TYR A 148 -5.42 15.75 -15.50
N ARG A 149 -5.44 15.92 -14.17
CA ARG A 149 -6.35 15.20 -13.29
C ARG A 149 -7.65 15.98 -13.16
N LEU A 150 -8.76 15.27 -13.39
CA LEU A 150 -10.10 15.83 -13.35
C LEU A 150 -10.72 15.52 -11.99
N PHE A 151 -11.17 16.56 -11.29
CA PHE A 151 -11.82 16.45 -9.99
C PHE A 151 -13.28 16.86 -10.11
N GLY A 152 -14.20 16.04 -9.57
CA GLY A 152 -15.63 16.40 -9.50
C GLY A 152 -15.84 17.53 -8.51
N ASN A 153 -16.48 18.62 -8.95
CA ASN A 153 -16.67 19.81 -8.11
C ASN A 153 -17.56 19.55 -6.89
N GLU A 154 -18.49 18.61 -6.98
CA GLU A 154 -19.38 18.26 -5.85
C GLU A 154 -18.69 17.41 -4.78
N THR A 155 -17.76 16.55 -5.20
CA THR A 155 -17.15 15.56 -4.29
C THR A 155 -15.71 15.88 -3.92
N GLY A 156 -15.04 16.75 -4.70
CA GLY A 156 -13.60 17.01 -4.62
C GLY A 156 -12.71 15.80 -4.94
N LYS A 157 -13.30 14.67 -5.37
CA LYS A 157 -12.55 13.43 -5.67
C LYS A 157 -12.08 13.40 -7.12
N ALA A 158 -10.93 12.75 -7.36
CA ALA A 158 -10.45 12.47 -8.70
C ALA A 158 -11.41 11.52 -9.42
N ILE A 159 -11.75 11.86 -10.67
CA ILE A 159 -12.68 11.11 -11.52
C ILE A 159 -11.95 10.38 -12.63
N GLY A 160 -10.85 10.95 -13.14
CA GLY A 160 -10.03 10.41 -14.19
C GLY A 160 -8.88 11.33 -14.55
N ASP A 161 -7.97 10.84 -15.38
CA ASP A 161 -6.87 11.62 -15.94
C ASP A 161 -7.08 11.79 -17.45
N TRP A 162 -6.78 12.96 -17.96
CA TRP A 162 -6.80 13.27 -19.38
C TRP A 162 -5.40 13.57 -19.87
N LEU A 163 -4.95 12.80 -20.85
CA LEU A 163 -3.68 12.97 -21.55
C LEU A 163 -3.94 13.68 -22.88
N CYS A 164 -3.23 14.77 -23.09
CA CYS A 164 -3.33 15.56 -24.32
C CYS A 164 -1.95 15.96 -24.85
N THR A 165 -1.88 16.47 -26.07
CA THR A 165 -0.66 17.08 -26.59
C THR A 165 -0.39 18.43 -25.92
N TYR A 166 0.85 18.91 -25.99
CA TYR A 166 1.28 20.12 -25.29
C TYR A 166 0.53 21.39 -25.74
N ASP A 167 0.13 21.42 -27.01
CA ASP A 167 -0.60 22.53 -27.65
C ASP A 167 -2.12 22.49 -27.40
N GLU A 168 -2.64 21.40 -26.85
CA GLU A 168 -4.05 21.28 -26.44
C GLU A 168 -4.26 21.81 -25.03
N ASP A 169 -5.46 22.31 -24.77
CA ASP A 169 -5.93 22.67 -23.44
C ASP A 169 -7.32 22.11 -23.15
N VAL A 170 -7.69 22.12 -21.86
CA VAL A 170 -8.96 21.54 -21.40
C VAL A 170 -10.16 22.27 -22.02
N LYS A 171 -10.11 23.59 -22.16
CA LYS A 171 -11.25 24.40 -22.61
C LYS A 171 -11.55 24.16 -24.09
N SER A 172 -10.52 24.10 -24.92
CA SER A 172 -10.67 23.85 -26.36
C SER A 172 -11.14 22.44 -26.68
N ASN A 173 -10.93 21.49 -25.77
CA ASN A 173 -11.35 20.09 -25.93
C ASN A 173 -12.68 19.75 -25.22
N CYS A 174 -13.28 20.70 -24.49
CA CYS A 174 -14.62 20.51 -23.95
C CYS A 174 -15.68 20.57 -25.06
N ASN A 175 -16.74 19.81 -24.85
CA ASN A 175 -17.97 19.91 -25.62
C ASN A 175 -18.64 21.29 -25.41
N PRO A 176 -19.59 21.72 -26.26
CA PRO A 176 -20.30 22.99 -26.11
C PRO A 176 -21.02 23.16 -24.77
N ASP A 177 -21.38 22.07 -24.10
CA ASP A 177 -22.01 22.04 -22.77
C ASP A 177 -21.00 22.11 -21.62
N GLY A 178 -19.70 22.25 -21.92
CA GLY A 178 -18.63 22.28 -20.93
C GLY A 178 -18.19 20.90 -20.39
N SER A 179 -18.76 19.82 -20.91
CA SER A 179 -18.32 18.47 -20.57
C SER A 179 -17.05 18.07 -21.31
N LEU A 180 -16.27 17.13 -20.76
CA LEU A 180 -15.09 16.55 -21.41
C LEU A 180 -15.27 15.05 -21.54
N THR A 181 -15.09 14.52 -22.75
CA THR A 181 -15.12 13.06 -22.99
C THR A 181 -13.70 12.52 -23.00
N ILE A 182 -13.39 11.65 -22.06
CA ILE A 182 -12.14 10.89 -21.99
C ILE A 182 -12.38 9.45 -22.44
N PHE A 183 -11.33 8.80 -22.93
CA PHE A 183 -11.38 7.40 -23.39
C PHE A 183 -10.08 6.67 -23.07
N ASP A 184 -10.17 5.35 -22.99
CA ASP A 184 -9.02 4.46 -22.83
C ASP A 184 -8.29 4.35 -24.19
N PRO A 185 -7.01 4.71 -24.32
CA PRO A 185 -6.29 4.68 -25.59
C PRO A 185 -6.16 3.26 -26.16
N ASP A 186 -6.11 2.24 -25.33
CA ASP A 186 -6.01 0.83 -25.75
C ASP A 186 -7.37 0.21 -26.05
N ALA A 187 -8.45 0.84 -25.57
CA ALA A 187 -9.82 0.37 -25.72
C ALA A 187 -10.78 1.56 -25.97
N THR A 188 -10.66 2.19 -27.11
CA THR A 188 -11.32 3.48 -27.44
C THR A 188 -12.84 3.50 -27.33
N TRP A 189 -13.49 2.34 -27.27
CA TRP A 189 -14.92 2.20 -26.98
C TRP A 189 -15.26 2.44 -25.47
N LYS A 190 -14.28 2.31 -24.57
CA LYS A 190 -14.43 2.67 -23.17
C LYS A 190 -14.29 4.19 -23.02
N LYS A 191 -15.43 4.86 -23.03
CA LYS A 191 -15.53 6.32 -22.95
C LYS A 191 -16.27 6.74 -21.70
N LYS A 192 -15.90 7.93 -21.18
CA LYS A 192 -16.61 8.57 -20.08
C LYS A 192 -16.72 10.06 -20.35
N THR A 193 -17.94 10.59 -20.35
CA THR A 193 -18.18 12.04 -20.40
C THR A 193 -18.29 12.57 -18.98
N ILE A 194 -17.51 13.57 -18.65
CA ILE A 194 -17.39 14.17 -17.32
C ILE A 194 -17.94 15.60 -17.38
N ASN A 195 -18.90 15.87 -16.52
CA ASN A 195 -19.51 17.18 -16.32
C ASN A 195 -19.07 17.78 -14.98
N ASN A 196 -19.21 19.09 -14.81
CA ASN A 196 -19.00 19.80 -13.53
C ASN A 196 -17.71 19.39 -12.81
N PHE A 197 -16.58 19.62 -13.48
CA PHE A 197 -15.25 19.23 -13.00
C PHE A 197 -14.27 20.41 -12.99
N THR A 198 -13.21 20.27 -12.20
CA THR A 198 -12.01 21.10 -12.24
C THR A 198 -10.84 20.27 -12.71
N ALA A 199 -10.10 20.75 -13.69
CA ALA A 199 -8.89 20.09 -14.19
C ALA A 199 -7.64 20.71 -13.57
N LYS A 200 -6.74 19.84 -13.08
CA LYS A 200 -5.44 20.24 -12.51
C LYS A 200 -4.32 19.59 -13.29
N GLU A 201 -3.44 20.40 -13.86
CA GLU A 201 -2.21 19.89 -14.48
C GLU A 201 -1.30 19.21 -13.44
N LEU A 202 -0.87 18.01 -13.73
CA LEU A 202 -0.02 17.22 -12.82
C LEU A 202 1.46 17.49 -12.99
N GLN A 203 1.87 17.86 -14.20
CA GLN A 203 3.26 18.19 -14.49
C GLN A 203 3.62 19.53 -13.88
N LYS A 204 4.77 19.60 -13.24
CA LYS A 204 5.30 20.82 -12.66
C LYS A 204 6.73 21.03 -13.15
N PRO A 205 7.09 22.28 -13.52
CA PRO A 205 8.47 22.57 -13.86
C PRO A 205 9.34 22.43 -12.61
N ILE A 206 10.42 21.66 -12.72
CA ILE A 206 11.46 21.50 -11.67
C ILE A 206 12.63 22.42 -11.97
N PHE A 207 13.04 22.46 -13.24
CA PHE A 207 14.09 23.35 -13.72
C PHE A 207 13.59 24.17 -14.92
N VAL A 208 13.88 25.44 -14.95
CA VAL A 208 13.64 26.34 -16.09
C VAL A 208 14.93 27.12 -16.37
N GLY A 209 15.46 27.04 -17.58
CA GLY A 209 16.71 27.69 -17.96
C GLY A 209 17.90 27.32 -17.05
N GLY A 210 17.97 26.05 -16.60
CA GLY A 210 19.00 25.54 -15.70
C GLY A 210 18.85 25.94 -14.22
N ARG A 211 17.76 26.66 -13.87
CA ARG A 211 17.49 27.08 -12.48
C ARG A 211 16.39 26.19 -11.88
N LEU A 212 16.60 25.73 -10.63
CA LEU A 212 15.57 25.06 -9.84
C LEU A 212 14.44 26.04 -9.55
N VAL A 213 13.18 25.69 -9.93
CA VAL A 213 11.97 26.50 -9.74
C VAL A 213 10.92 25.80 -8.90
N TYR A 214 11.22 24.62 -8.39
CA TYR A 214 10.31 23.79 -7.58
C TYR A 214 10.76 23.79 -6.12
N ASP A 215 9.82 24.12 -5.22
CA ASP A 215 10.07 23.98 -3.79
C ASP A 215 10.00 22.51 -3.40
N MET A 216 11.15 21.95 -3.02
CA MET A 216 11.23 20.55 -2.59
C MET A 216 10.43 20.39 -1.30
N PRO A 217 9.55 19.35 -1.21
CA PRO A 217 8.85 19.09 0.04
C PRO A 217 9.85 18.78 1.17
N SER A 218 9.57 19.28 2.36
CA SER A 218 10.32 18.88 3.55
C SER A 218 10.07 17.41 3.86
N LEU A 219 11.12 16.73 4.33
CA LEU A 219 11.02 15.37 4.84
C LEU A 219 10.20 15.33 6.13
#